data_289afa7e0bade93031fe011ea94490c4
#
_entry.id   289afa7e0bade93031fe011ea94490c4
#
_cell.length_a   1.000
_cell.length_b   1.000
_cell.length_c   1.000
_cell.angle_alpha   90.00
_cell.angle_beta   90.00
_cell.angle_gamma   90.00
#
_symmetry.space_group_name_H-M   'P 1'
#
loop_
_entity.id
_entity.type
_entity.pdbx_description
1 polymer ?
#
loop_
_entity_poly.entity_id
_entity_poly.type
_entity_poly.pdbx_seq_one_letter_code
_entity_poly.pdbx_strand_id
1 'polypeptide(L)'
;AAHREERYAALAIIRSKPSVSHAGRMESLALYEHFLRTGQWWDLVDETSHAVGLVVREHPAAAARMRAWATDPDMWVRRSAIICQLQHKDRTDPGLLSDVIEANQEDSEFFIRKAIGWALRDYARTDGDWVRAFVQAHPGLSPLSRREALKRL
;
A
#
# COMPACT_ATOMS: atom_id res chain seq x y z
N ALA A 1 16.80 2.46 14.74
CA ALA A 1 17.71 3.55 14.37
C ALA A 1 17.27 4.84 15.04
N ALA A 2 18.21 5.53 15.69
CA ALA A 2 17.94 6.80 16.39
C ALA A 2 17.75 7.96 15.39
N HIS A 3 18.40 7.86 14.22
CA HIS A 3 18.39 8.91 13.21
C HIS A 3 17.58 8.54 11.97
N ARG A 4 16.90 9.52 11.41
CA ARG A 4 16.05 9.35 10.20
C ARG A 4 16.88 8.94 8.99
N GLU A 5 18.08 9.50 8.86
CA GLU A 5 19.02 9.22 7.78
C GLU A 5 19.44 7.73 7.73
N GLU A 6 19.59 7.08 8.88
CA GLU A 6 19.91 5.65 8.97
C GLU A 6 18.77 4.80 8.39
N ARG A 7 17.52 5.22 8.59
CA ARG A 7 16.34 4.53 8.02
C ARG A 7 16.28 4.67 6.50
N TYR A 8 16.57 5.84 5.97
CA TYR A 8 16.68 6.03 4.51
C TYR A 8 17.84 5.22 3.92
N ALA A 9 18.98 5.16 4.60
CA ALA A 9 20.09 4.33 4.16
C ALA A 9 19.72 2.84 4.12
N ALA A 10 19.02 2.33 5.14
CA ALA A 10 18.55 0.96 5.17
C ALA A 10 17.56 0.65 4.02
N LEU A 11 16.62 1.55 3.74
CA LEU A 11 15.67 1.40 2.62
C LEU A 11 16.39 1.48 1.27
N ALA A 12 17.39 2.34 1.13
CA ALA A 12 18.22 2.43 -0.08
C ALA A 12 18.98 1.12 -0.34
N ILE A 13 19.49 0.47 0.71
CA ILE A 13 20.15 -0.84 0.62
C ILE A 13 19.14 -1.90 0.12
N ILE A 14 17.94 -1.97 0.69
CA ILE A 14 16.89 -2.91 0.28
C ILE A 14 16.56 -2.75 -1.21
N ARG A 15 16.55 -1.52 -1.72
CA ARG A 15 16.26 -1.22 -3.13
C ARG A 15 17.46 -1.37 -4.05
N SER A 16 18.64 -1.60 -3.54
CA SER A 16 19.85 -1.77 -4.35
C SER A 16 19.79 -3.06 -5.17
N LYS A 17 20.41 -3.06 -6.37
CA LYS A 17 20.40 -4.23 -7.26
C LYS A 17 20.85 -5.54 -6.58
N PRO A 18 21.89 -5.56 -5.73
CA PRO A 18 22.29 -6.80 -5.04
C PRO A 18 21.24 -7.34 -4.08
N SER A 19 20.40 -6.48 -3.51
CA SER A 19 19.42 -6.86 -2.49
C SER A 19 18.01 -7.16 -3.03
N VAL A 20 17.71 -6.80 -4.28
CA VAL A 20 16.36 -6.93 -4.85
C VAL A 20 15.85 -8.38 -4.83
N SER A 21 16.71 -9.37 -5.06
CA SER A 21 16.33 -10.78 -5.00
C SER A 21 15.95 -11.25 -3.59
N HIS A 22 16.47 -10.60 -2.56
CA HIS A 22 16.11 -10.85 -1.16
C HIS A 22 14.92 -10.01 -0.70
N ALA A 23 14.81 -8.78 -1.22
CA ALA A 23 13.74 -7.85 -0.89
C ALA A 23 12.34 -8.40 -1.21
N GLY A 24 12.21 -9.18 -2.29
CA GLY A 24 10.95 -9.79 -2.71
C GLY A 24 10.57 -11.09 -1.99
N ARG A 25 11.30 -11.55 -0.97
CA ARG A 25 11.00 -12.81 -0.27
C ARG A 25 9.94 -12.63 0.81
N MET A 26 9.16 -13.68 1.06
CA MET A 26 8.13 -13.68 2.12
C MET A 26 8.70 -13.34 3.51
N GLU A 27 9.89 -13.87 3.83
CA GLU A 27 10.56 -13.65 5.11
C GLU A 27 10.89 -12.17 5.35
N SER A 28 11.06 -11.39 4.30
CA SER A 28 11.35 -9.95 4.38
C SER A 28 10.18 -9.13 4.94
N LEU A 29 8.96 -9.66 4.90
CA LEU A 29 7.79 -8.96 5.46
C LEU A 29 7.93 -8.65 6.95
N ALA A 30 8.61 -9.50 7.72
CA ALA A 30 8.84 -9.25 9.15
C ALA A 30 9.74 -8.00 9.37
N LEU A 31 10.76 -7.84 8.54
CA LEU A 31 11.62 -6.65 8.56
C LEU A 31 10.83 -5.40 8.14
N TYR A 32 10.02 -5.49 7.09
CA TYR A 32 9.22 -4.36 6.62
C TYR A 32 8.17 -3.94 7.65
N GLU A 33 7.53 -4.90 8.32
CA GLU A 33 6.61 -4.61 9.43
C GLU A 33 7.31 -3.86 10.56
N HIS A 34 8.52 -4.28 10.92
CA HIS A 34 9.34 -3.55 11.90
C HIS A 34 9.61 -2.11 11.45
N PHE A 35 9.92 -1.87 10.17
CA PHE A 35 10.14 -0.52 9.65
C PHE A 35 8.86 0.33 9.68
N LEU A 36 7.71 -0.24 9.34
CA LEU A 36 6.42 0.45 9.40
C LEU A 36 6.09 0.89 10.83
N ARG A 37 6.28 -0.01 11.81
CA ARG A 37 5.95 0.27 13.21
C ARG A 37 6.92 1.23 13.90
N THR A 38 8.16 1.32 13.43
CA THR A 38 9.19 2.17 14.05
C THR A 38 9.50 3.42 13.26
N GLY A 39 9.15 3.48 11.96
CA GLY A 39 9.36 4.60 11.06
C GLY A 39 8.09 5.38 10.76
N GLN A 40 7.28 5.67 11.76
CA GLN A 40 5.91 6.21 11.68
C GLN A 40 5.83 7.62 11.08
N TRP A 41 6.20 7.74 9.80
CA TRP A 41 6.03 8.94 9.00
C TRP A 41 5.81 8.56 7.53
N TRP A 42 4.98 9.30 6.83
CA TRP A 42 4.44 8.92 5.53
C TRP A 42 5.50 8.56 4.47
N ASP A 43 6.60 9.30 4.40
CA ASP A 43 7.65 9.04 3.39
C ASP A 43 8.43 7.74 3.62
N LEU A 44 8.74 7.43 4.89
CA LEU A 44 9.38 6.16 5.26
C LEU A 44 8.42 4.98 5.07
N VAL A 45 7.15 5.17 5.40
CA VAL A 45 6.10 4.17 5.19
C VAL A 45 5.89 3.89 3.71
N ASP A 46 5.81 4.92 2.88
CA ASP A 46 5.59 4.78 1.44
C ASP A 46 6.78 4.06 0.77
N GLU A 47 8.01 4.42 1.12
CA GLU A 47 9.21 3.72 0.64
C GLU A 47 9.22 2.24 1.09
N THR A 48 8.89 1.96 2.34
CA THR A 48 8.79 0.58 2.85
C THR A 48 7.68 -0.18 2.12
N SER A 49 6.57 0.47 1.81
CA SER A 49 5.43 -0.14 1.10
C SER A 49 5.77 -0.55 -0.33
N HIS A 50 6.71 0.12 -1.00
CA HIS A 50 7.22 -0.34 -2.28
C HIS A 50 7.98 -1.67 -2.13
N ALA A 51 8.75 -1.86 -1.07
CA ALA A 51 9.42 -3.12 -0.78
C ALA A 51 8.41 -4.24 -0.43
N VAL A 52 7.38 -3.93 0.35
CA VAL A 52 6.23 -4.83 0.59
C VAL A 52 5.59 -5.22 -0.73
N GLY A 53 5.39 -4.27 -1.64
CA GLY A 53 4.84 -4.51 -2.97
C GLY A 53 5.62 -5.52 -3.80
N LEU A 54 6.96 -5.56 -3.69
CA LEU A 54 7.76 -6.59 -4.35
C LEU A 54 7.37 -8.00 -3.87
N VAL A 55 7.18 -8.17 -2.56
CA VAL A 55 6.77 -9.46 -1.99
C VAL A 55 5.36 -9.84 -2.45
N VAL A 56 4.41 -8.91 -2.38
CA VAL A 56 3.02 -9.14 -2.81
C VAL A 56 2.95 -9.54 -4.28
N ARG A 57 3.77 -8.92 -5.12
CA ARG A 57 3.81 -9.20 -6.56
C ARG A 57 4.35 -10.58 -6.89
N GLU A 58 5.34 -11.05 -6.14
CA GLU A 58 6.00 -12.34 -6.42
C GLU A 58 5.35 -13.51 -5.65
N HIS A 59 4.60 -13.23 -4.58
CA HIS A 59 4.02 -14.23 -3.70
C HIS A 59 2.52 -13.98 -3.46
N PRO A 60 1.61 -14.64 -4.20
CA PRO A 60 0.16 -14.50 -3.97
C PRO A 60 -0.26 -14.79 -2.51
N ALA A 61 0.46 -15.66 -1.80
CA ALA A 61 0.22 -15.94 -0.38
C ALA A 61 0.37 -14.70 0.53
N ALA A 62 1.12 -13.68 0.10
CA ALA A 62 1.25 -12.42 0.85
C ALA A 62 -0.06 -11.64 0.95
N ALA A 63 -1.04 -11.89 0.07
CA ALA A 63 -2.35 -11.23 0.10
C ALA A 63 -3.07 -11.45 1.45
N ALA A 64 -2.96 -12.63 2.04
CA ALA A 64 -3.53 -12.90 3.36
C ALA A 64 -2.92 -12.00 4.45
N ARG A 65 -1.62 -11.75 4.38
CA ARG A 65 -0.93 -10.85 5.31
C ARG A 65 -1.39 -9.39 5.10
N MET A 66 -1.58 -8.97 3.86
CA MET A 66 -2.07 -7.61 3.55
C MET A 66 -3.50 -7.40 4.06
N ARG A 67 -4.37 -8.40 3.94
CA ARG A 67 -5.73 -8.35 4.53
C ARG A 67 -5.67 -8.21 6.05
N ALA A 68 -4.78 -8.95 6.72
CA ALA A 68 -4.58 -8.82 8.16
C ALA A 68 -4.05 -7.41 8.54
N TRP A 69 -3.10 -6.88 7.77
CA TRP A 69 -2.58 -5.53 7.98
C TRP A 69 -3.62 -4.43 7.72
N ALA A 70 -4.59 -4.66 6.85
CA ALA A 70 -5.66 -3.70 6.57
C ALA A 70 -6.56 -3.40 7.80
N THR A 71 -6.56 -4.27 8.80
CA THR A 71 -7.30 -4.11 10.06
C THR A 71 -6.39 -3.90 11.28
N ASP A 72 -5.10 -3.66 11.06
CA ASP A 72 -4.13 -3.43 12.14
C ASP A 72 -4.46 -2.14 12.92
N PRO A 73 -4.30 -2.11 14.25
CA PRO A 73 -4.50 -0.89 15.03
C PRO A 73 -3.54 0.25 14.64
N ASP A 74 -2.35 -0.07 14.11
CA ASP A 74 -1.40 0.93 13.62
C ASP A 74 -1.80 1.42 12.21
N MET A 75 -2.13 2.71 12.12
CA MET A 75 -2.51 3.38 10.88
C MET A 75 -1.45 3.23 9.77
N TRP A 76 -0.17 3.21 10.10
CA TRP A 76 0.90 3.11 9.12
C TRP A 76 1.02 1.72 8.51
N VAL A 77 0.70 0.68 9.28
CA VAL A 77 0.58 -0.69 8.78
C VAL A 77 -0.63 -0.81 7.85
N ARG A 78 -1.80 -0.25 8.24
CA ARG A 78 -2.99 -0.18 7.36
C ARG A 78 -2.68 0.57 6.06
N ARG A 79 -2.00 1.72 6.14
CA ARG A 79 -1.59 2.48 4.96
C ARG A 79 -0.75 1.64 4.01
N SER A 80 0.23 0.90 4.53
CA SER A 80 1.08 0.03 3.72
C SER A 80 0.27 -1.06 3.00
N ALA A 81 -0.70 -1.68 3.67
CA ALA A 81 -1.59 -2.66 3.05
C ALA A 81 -2.38 -2.06 1.87
N ILE A 82 -2.86 -0.81 2.01
CA ILE A 82 -3.63 -0.14 0.95
C ILE A 82 -2.77 0.18 -0.27
N ILE A 83 -1.53 0.62 -0.07
CA ILE A 83 -0.66 1.10 -1.17
C ILE A 83 0.35 0.06 -1.67
N CYS A 84 0.35 -1.17 -1.13
CA CYS A 84 1.34 -2.20 -1.48
C CYS A 84 1.32 -2.59 -2.97
N GLN A 85 0.22 -2.38 -3.68
CA GLN A 85 0.10 -2.72 -5.10
C GLN A 85 0.35 -1.54 -6.05
N LEU A 86 0.83 -0.39 -5.57
CA LEU A 86 1.17 0.73 -6.44
C LEU A 86 2.15 0.28 -7.54
N GLN A 87 1.88 0.73 -8.76
CA GLN A 87 2.67 0.44 -9.97
C GLN A 87 2.69 -1.02 -10.41
N HIS A 88 1.86 -1.89 -9.85
CA HIS A 88 1.73 -3.29 -10.31
C HIS A 88 1.04 -3.39 -11.67
N LYS A 89 0.29 -2.38 -12.10
CA LYS A 89 -0.40 -2.30 -13.40
C LYS A 89 -1.33 -3.51 -13.61
N ASP A 90 -1.12 -4.26 -14.67
CA ASP A 90 -1.83 -5.49 -15.03
C ASP A 90 -1.61 -6.66 -14.04
N ARG A 91 -0.60 -6.57 -13.19
CA ARG A 91 -0.35 -7.53 -12.10
C ARG A 91 -1.04 -7.16 -10.79
N THR A 92 -1.80 -6.08 -10.76
CA THR A 92 -2.62 -5.74 -9.59
C THR A 92 -3.72 -6.79 -9.40
N ASP A 93 -3.87 -7.30 -8.18
CA ASP A 93 -5.01 -8.11 -7.77
C ASP A 93 -6.15 -7.16 -7.33
N PRO A 94 -7.21 -6.99 -8.15
CA PRO A 94 -8.30 -6.08 -7.79
C PRO A 94 -9.12 -6.59 -6.61
N GLY A 95 -9.14 -7.91 -6.34
CA GLY A 95 -9.78 -8.47 -5.15
C GLY A 95 -9.06 -8.04 -3.87
N LEU A 96 -7.72 -8.16 -3.83
CA LEU A 96 -6.95 -7.65 -2.71
C LEU A 96 -7.11 -6.13 -2.55
N LEU A 97 -7.09 -5.38 -3.66
CA LEU A 97 -7.27 -3.93 -3.63
C LEU A 97 -8.64 -3.55 -3.03
N SER A 98 -9.71 -4.25 -3.44
CA SER A 98 -11.06 -4.09 -2.88
C SER A 98 -11.06 -4.34 -1.37
N ASP A 99 -10.58 -5.50 -0.94
CA ASP A 99 -10.63 -5.93 0.46
C ASP A 99 -9.93 -4.94 1.40
N VAL A 100 -8.73 -4.48 1.03
CA VAL A 100 -7.96 -3.56 1.89
C VAL A 100 -8.57 -2.15 1.94
N ILE A 101 -9.24 -1.72 0.86
CA ILE A 101 -9.95 -0.43 0.83
C ILE A 101 -11.25 -0.52 1.62
N GLU A 102 -12.04 -1.58 1.43
CA GLU A 102 -13.31 -1.77 2.14
C GLU A 102 -13.12 -1.80 3.65
N ALA A 103 -12.06 -2.46 4.12
CA ALA A 103 -11.69 -2.47 5.55
C ALA A 103 -11.39 -1.07 6.12
N ASN A 104 -11.11 -0.07 5.28
CA ASN A 104 -10.69 1.27 5.67
C ASN A 104 -11.54 2.41 5.06
N GLN A 105 -12.62 2.12 4.35
CA GLN A 105 -13.37 3.14 3.60
C GLN A 105 -13.99 4.23 4.49
N GLU A 106 -14.31 3.91 5.73
CA GLU A 106 -14.89 4.83 6.71
C GLU A 106 -13.85 5.46 7.66
N ASP A 107 -12.58 5.14 7.47
CA ASP A 107 -11.50 5.67 8.32
C ASP A 107 -11.44 7.20 8.23
N SER A 108 -11.32 7.86 9.38
CA SER A 108 -11.24 9.32 9.47
C SER A 108 -9.85 9.89 9.25
N GLU A 109 -8.81 9.04 9.30
CA GLU A 109 -7.42 9.45 9.19
C GLU A 109 -7.07 9.98 7.78
N PHE A 110 -6.49 11.17 7.74
CA PHE A 110 -6.12 11.82 6.48
C PHE A 110 -5.21 10.93 5.61
N PHE A 111 -4.20 10.32 6.20
CA PHE A 111 -3.23 9.50 5.47
C PHE A 111 -3.84 8.21 4.93
N ILE A 112 -4.88 7.66 5.57
CA ILE A 112 -5.64 6.51 5.07
C ILE A 112 -6.51 6.93 3.87
N ARG A 113 -7.28 8.01 4.01
CA ARG A 113 -8.11 8.55 2.92
C ARG A 113 -7.29 8.91 1.68
N LYS A 114 -6.10 9.48 1.86
CA LYS A 114 -5.16 9.76 0.76
C LYS A 114 -4.62 8.47 0.15
N ALA A 115 -4.28 7.47 0.94
CA ALA A 115 -3.81 6.18 0.46
C ALA A 115 -4.84 5.49 -0.43
N ILE A 116 -6.10 5.45 0.00
CA ILE A 116 -7.22 4.89 -0.78
C ILE A 116 -7.34 5.60 -2.14
N GLY A 117 -7.40 6.92 -2.13
CA GLY A 117 -7.50 7.69 -3.36
C GLY A 117 -6.31 7.48 -4.29
N TRP A 118 -5.10 7.38 -3.74
CA TRP A 118 -3.88 7.13 -4.51
C TRP A 118 -3.86 5.74 -5.13
N ALA A 119 -4.17 4.71 -4.36
CA ALA A 119 -4.21 3.33 -4.84
C ALA A 119 -5.22 3.16 -6.00
N LEU A 120 -6.43 3.70 -5.85
CA LEU A 120 -7.45 3.68 -6.89
C LEU A 120 -7.01 4.48 -8.13
N ARG A 121 -6.44 5.68 -7.97
CA ARG A 121 -5.95 6.50 -9.08
C ARG A 121 -4.80 5.83 -9.84
N ASP A 122 -3.93 5.12 -9.15
CA ASP A 122 -2.86 4.37 -9.79
C ASP A 122 -3.43 3.23 -10.64
N TYR A 123 -4.35 2.45 -10.09
CA TYR A 123 -5.00 1.36 -10.79
C TYR A 123 -5.91 1.83 -11.93
N ALA A 124 -6.49 3.02 -11.84
CA ALA A 124 -7.30 3.62 -12.90
C ALA A 124 -6.55 3.78 -14.24
N ARG A 125 -5.24 3.82 -14.22
CA ARG A 125 -4.42 3.84 -15.44
C ARG A 125 -4.40 2.49 -16.17
N THR A 126 -4.74 1.43 -15.48
CA THR A 126 -4.81 0.05 -15.99
C THR A 126 -6.25 -0.33 -16.30
N ASP A 127 -7.16 -0.09 -15.34
CA ASP A 127 -8.58 -0.38 -15.48
C ASP A 127 -9.44 0.76 -14.89
N GLY A 128 -9.66 1.78 -15.70
CA GLY A 128 -10.44 2.95 -15.31
C GLY A 128 -11.92 2.64 -15.12
N ASP A 129 -12.46 1.68 -15.86
CA ASP A 129 -13.88 1.30 -15.75
C ASP A 129 -14.15 0.55 -14.45
N TRP A 130 -13.25 -0.34 -14.06
CA TRP A 130 -13.31 -0.98 -12.76
C TRP A 130 -13.30 0.06 -11.62
N VAL A 131 -12.40 1.05 -11.68
CA VAL A 131 -12.31 2.09 -10.65
C VAL A 131 -13.58 2.95 -10.59
N ARG A 132 -14.18 3.32 -11.74
CA ARG A 132 -15.47 4.04 -11.76
C ARG A 132 -16.58 3.22 -11.09
N ALA A 133 -16.70 1.94 -11.46
CA ALA A 133 -17.69 1.03 -10.89
C ALA A 133 -17.46 0.85 -9.38
N PHE A 134 -16.22 0.67 -8.95
CA PHE A 134 -15.86 0.54 -7.54
C PHE A 134 -16.26 1.77 -6.74
N VAL A 135 -15.89 2.97 -7.19
CA VAL A 135 -16.23 4.23 -6.51
C VAL A 135 -17.74 4.45 -6.44
N GLN A 136 -18.48 4.06 -7.49
CA GLN A 136 -19.94 4.14 -7.51
C GLN A 136 -20.58 3.17 -6.51
N ALA A 137 -20.05 1.96 -6.41
CA ALA A 137 -20.56 0.92 -5.51
C ALA A 137 -20.26 1.21 -4.03
N HIS A 138 -19.28 2.08 -3.74
CA HIS A 138 -18.81 2.37 -2.37
C HIS A 138 -19.12 3.82 -1.95
N PRO A 139 -20.40 4.14 -1.62
CA PRO A 139 -20.81 5.49 -1.20
C PRO A 139 -20.15 5.93 0.13
N GLY A 140 -19.65 5.00 0.94
CA GLY A 140 -18.91 5.27 2.19
C GLY A 140 -17.50 5.86 2.00
N LEU A 141 -16.95 5.82 0.79
CA LEU A 141 -15.66 6.44 0.50
C LEU A 141 -15.69 7.95 0.78
N SER A 142 -14.66 8.45 1.46
CA SER A 142 -14.55 9.89 1.76
C SER A 142 -14.56 10.76 0.49
N PRO A 143 -15.03 12.01 0.55
CA PRO A 143 -14.95 12.94 -0.59
C PRO A 143 -13.52 13.10 -1.11
N LEU A 144 -12.52 13.06 -0.22
CA LEU A 144 -11.11 13.12 -0.59
C LEU A 144 -10.70 11.90 -1.41
N SER A 145 -11.03 10.68 -0.92
CA SER A 145 -10.70 9.42 -1.62
C SER A 145 -11.34 9.37 -3.00
N ARG A 146 -12.62 9.73 -3.12
CA ARG A 146 -13.35 9.78 -4.40
C ARG A 146 -12.69 10.74 -5.40
N ARG A 147 -12.44 11.98 -4.98
CA ARG A 147 -11.82 12.99 -5.82
C ARG A 147 -10.45 12.57 -6.32
N GLU A 148 -9.62 12.00 -5.44
CA GLU A 148 -8.30 11.53 -5.82
C GLU A 148 -8.37 10.31 -6.75
N ALA A 149 -9.27 9.36 -6.51
CA ALA A 149 -9.47 8.17 -7.36
C ALA A 149 -9.83 8.55 -8.81
N LEU A 150 -10.74 9.50 -8.97
CA LEU A 150 -11.31 9.89 -10.27
C LEU A 150 -10.55 11.01 -10.99
N LYS A 151 -9.47 11.53 -10.41
CA LYS A 151 -8.76 12.72 -10.88
C LYS A 151 -8.25 12.65 -12.32
N ARG A 152 -8.10 11.45 -12.87
CA ARG A 152 -7.56 11.21 -14.22
C ARG A 152 -8.46 10.36 -15.11
N LEU A 153 -9.71 10.20 -14.74
CA LEU A 153 -10.73 9.46 -15.48
C LEU A 153 -11.71 10.37 -16.22
#